data_4253d9e9e5b302b2b9b99d3c796552c2
#
_entry.id   4253d9e9e5b302b2b9b99d3c796552c2
#
_cell.length_a   1.000
_cell.length_b   1.000
_cell.length_c   1.000
_cell.angle_alpha   90.00
_cell.angle_beta   90.00
_cell.angle_gamma   90.00
#
_symmetry.space_group_name_H-M   'P 1'
#
loop_
_entity.id
_entity.type
_entity.pdbx_description
1 polymer ?
#
loop_
_entity_poly.entity_id
_entity_poly.type
_entity_poly.pdbx_seq_one_letter_code
_entity_poly.pdbx_strand_id
1 'polypeptide(L)'
;MKKTCQVCRENTVKVLIDFGSQPVCNRFSNTPYVDDYFHPLILGQCQNCSLIQLMDLIPVEEIIPRVDWLKYKEPEGHLNSLSDIVSNLKDLPEKPIACGITYKDDSLLKRLKERAFERIWRIEPEQDLGIAQNGVAGETIIPKLTTDSVKNITDKYGCVDVVIARHILE
;
A
#
# COMPACT_ATOMS: atom_id res chain seq x y z
N MET A 1 -20.41 -14.86 -11.86
CA MET A 1 -19.28 -15.52 -11.18
C MET A 1 -19.27 -15.10 -9.72
N LYS A 2 -19.14 -16.07 -8.79
CA LYS A 2 -18.93 -15.75 -7.38
C LYS A 2 -17.44 -15.50 -7.19
N LYS A 3 -17.08 -14.39 -6.54
CA LYS A 3 -15.68 -14.05 -6.21
C LYS A 3 -15.47 -14.09 -4.71
N THR A 4 -14.30 -14.54 -4.30
CA THR A 4 -13.88 -14.58 -2.90
C THR A 4 -13.60 -13.15 -2.39
N CYS A 5 -14.12 -12.82 -1.23
CA CYS A 5 -13.85 -11.56 -0.57
C CYS A 5 -12.38 -11.50 -0.09
N GLN A 6 -11.72 -10.37 -0.35
CA GLN A 6 -10.31 -10.18 0.01
C GLN A 6 -10.11 -10.12 1.53
N VAL A 7 -11.11 -9.70 2.29
CA VAL A 7 -11.03 -9.55 3.75
C VAL A 7 -11.56 -10.78 4.48
N CYS A 8 -12.83 -11.12 4.33
CA CYS A 8 -13.41 -12.24 5.10
C CYS A 8 -13.23 -13.62 4.43
N ARG A 9 -12.66 -13.68 3.24
CA ARG A 9 -12.38 -14.90 2.46
C ARG A 9 -13.61 -15.71 2.05
N GLU A 10 -14.81 -15.23 2.33
CA GLU A 10 -16.06 -15.87 1.90
C GLU A 10 -16.32 -15.66 0.41
N ASN A 11 -16.87 -16.69 -0.23
CA ASN A 11 -17.18 -16.66 -1.67
C ASN A 11 -18.57 -16.07 -1.96
N THR A 12 -18.79 -14.82 -1.49
CA THR A 12 -20.10 -14.16 -1.45
C THR A 12 -20.11 -12.79 -2.11
N VAL A 13 -19.07 -12.44 -2.88
CA VAL A 13 -19.03 -11.15 -3.57
C VAL A 13 -19.96 -11.16 -4.77
N LYS A 14 -20.86 -10.17 -4.85
CA LYS A 14 -21.76 -9.94 -5.98
C LYS A 14 -21.40 -8.62 -6.67
N VAL A 15 -21.62 -8.56 -7.97
CA VAL A 15 -21.48 -7.33 -8.75
C VAL A 15 -22.42 -6.26 -8.17
N LEU A 16 -21.87 -5.09 -7.88
CA LEU A 16 -22.59 -3.90 -7.43
C LEU A 16 -22.78 -2.92 -8.60
N ILE A 17 -21.68 -2.59 -9.30
CA ILE A 17 -21.68 -1.67 -10.44
C ILE A 17 -20.68 -2.20 -11.47
N ASP A 18 -21.07 -2.14 -12.74
CA ASP A 18 -20.20 -2.40 -13.89
C ASP A 18 -20.05 -1.11 -14.71
N PHE A 19 -18.84 -0.57 -14.78
CA PHE A 19 -18.50 0.63 -15.55
C PHE A 19 -18.00 0.27 -16.97
N GLY A 20 -18.00 -1.01 -17.32
CA GLY A 20 -17.45 -1.51 -18.57
C GLY A 20 -15.91 -1.49 -18.59
N SER A 21 -15.35 -1.55 -19.79
CA SER A 21 -13.91 -1.49 -20.01
C SER A 21 -13.42 -0.03 -19.92
N GLN A 22 -12.45 0.24 -19.05
CA GLN A 22 -11.91 1.57 -18.82
C GLN A 22 -10.40 1.59 -19.11
N PRO A 23 -9.86 2.71 -19.63
CA PRO A 23 -8.42 2.86 -19.78
C PRO A 23 -7.75 2.90 -18.41
N VAL A 24 -6.56 2.33 -18.30
CA VAL A 24 -5.75 2.42 -17.09
C VAL A 24 -5.22 3.85 -16.95
N CYS A 25 -5.44 4.45 -15.77
CA CYS A 25 -4.93 5.78 -15.46
C CYS A 25 -3.39 5.78 -15.41
N ASN A 26 -2.79 6.98 -15.45
CA ASN A 26 -1.34 7.20 -15.37
C ASN A 26 -0.53 6.72 -16.58
N ARG A 27 -1.19 6.44 -17.69
CA ARG A 27 -0.57 6.17 -18.99
C ARG A 27 -0.70 7.39 -19.90
N PHE A 28 0.11 8.40 -19.62
CA PHE A 28 0.13 9.61 -20.44
C PHE A 28 0.90 9.34 -21.73
N SER A 29 0.28 9.64 -22.87
CA SER A 29 0.90 9.56 -24.20
C SER A 29 1.05 10.94 -24.79
N ASN A 30 2.18 11.18 -25.48
CA ASN A 30 2.42 12.41 -26.24
C ASN A 30 1.78 12.35 -27.65
N THR A 31 1.23 11.21 -28.03
CA THR A 31 0.58 11.03 -29.33
C THR A 31 -0.87 10.65 -29.15
N PRO A 32 -1.82 11.28 -29.85
CA PRO A 32 -3.18 10.77 -29.93
C PRO A 32 -3.17 9.41 -30.64
N TYR A 33 -4.00 8.48 -30.19
CA TYR A 33 -4.16 7.14 -30.79
C TYR A 33 -3.04 6.12 -30.48
N VAL A 34 -2.50 6.13 -29.27
CA VAL A 34 -1.72 4.99 -28.77
C VAL A 34 -2.67 3.92 -28.28
N ASP A 35 -2.30 2.64 -28.47
CA ASP A 35 -3.00 1.50 -27.91
C ASP A 35 -2.98 1.58 -26.38
N ASP A 36 -4.03 2.19 -25.81
CA ASP A 36 -4.24 2.20 -24.37
C ASP A 36 -4.66 0.80 -23.91
N TYR A 37 -4.15 0.39 -22.77
CA TYR A 37 -4.62 -0.82 -22.13
C TYR A 37 -5.95 -0.54 -21.42
N PHE A 38 -6.98 -1.30 -21.80
CA PHE A 38 -8.30 -1.24 -21.19
C PHE A 38 -8.52 -2.44 -20.28
N HIS A 39 -9.16 -2.21 -19.15
CA HIS A 39 -9.49 -3.26 -18.20
C HIS A 39 -10.93 -3.11 -17.69
N PRO A 40 -11.67 -4.21 -17.43
CA PRO A 40 -13.00 -4.14 -16.83
C PRO A 40 -12.97 -3.46 -15.46
N LEU A 41 -13.72 -2.37 -15.29
CA LEU A 41 -13.90 -1.71 -14.01
C LEU A 41 -15.24 -2.13 -13.40
N ILE A 42 -15.22 -3.20 -12.65
CA ILE A 42 -16.39 -3.80 -12.02
C ILE A 42 -16.21 -3.81 -10.51
N LEU A 43 -17.12 -3.14 -9.80
CA LEU A 43 -17.18 -3.19 -8.34
C LEU A 43 -18.12 -4.30 -7.89
N GLY A 44 -17.68 -5.05 -6.90
CA GLY A 44 -18.49 -6.05 -6.22
C GLY A 44 -18.58 -5.77 -4.73
N GLN A 45 -19.70 -6.15 -4.12
CA GLN A 45 -19.90 -6.07 -2.68
C GLN A 45 -20.00 -7.45 -2.06
N CYS A 46 -19.21 -7.67 -1.01
CA CYS A 46 -19.30 -8.87 -0.19
C CYS A 46 -20.61 -8.87 0.61
N GLN A 47 -21.39 -9.95 0.48
CA GLN A 47 -22.66 -10.08 1.18
C GLN A 47 -22.50 -10.45 2.67
N ASN A 48 -21.29 -10.84 3.07
CA ASN A 48 -20.99 -11.20 4.47
C ASN A 48 -20.45 -10.00 5.28
N CYS A 49 -19.39 -9.33 4.79
CA CYS A 49 -18.75 -8.23 5.53
C CYS A 49 -18.94 -6.84 4.89
N SER A 50 -19.76 -6.74 3.83
CA SER A 50 -20.09 -5.50 3.11
C SER A 50 -18.90 -4.81 2.41
N LEU A 51 -17.71 -5.41 2.39
CA LEU A 51 -16.55 -4.86 1.66
C LEU A 51 -16.91 -4.63 0.20
N ILE A 52 -16.60 -3.45 -0.31
CA ILE A 52 -16.63 -3.16 -1.75
C ILE A 52 -15.22 -3.38 -2.29
N GLN A 53 -15.10 -4.15 -3.35
CA GLN A 53 -13.83 -4.51 -3.98
C GLN A 53 -13.93 -4.59 -5.50
N LEU A 54 -12.80 -4.51 -6.19
CA LEU A 54 -12.74 -4.80 -7.62
C LEU A 54 -13.03 -6.29 -7.88
N MET A 55 -13.86 -6.56 -8.87
CA MET A 55 -14.17 -7.92 -9.32
C MET A 55 -13.05 -8.51 -10.16
N ASP A 56 -12.30 -7.67 -10.84
CA ASP A 56 -11.12 -8.06 -11.61
C ASP A 56 -9.97 -7.08 -11.28
N LEU A 57 -8.82 -7.64 -10.94
CA LEU A 57 -7.65 -6.83 -10.61
C LEU A 57 -6.85 -6.59 -11.88
N ILE A 58 -6.47 -5.35 -12.09
CA ILE A 58 -5.56 -4.98 -13.18
C ILE A 58 -4.22 -5.68 -12.95
N PRO A 59 -3.61 -6.30 -13.98
CA PRO A 59 -2.26 -6.85 -13.87
C PRO A 59 -1.27 -5.77 -13.40
N VAL A 60 -0.40 -6.11 -12.45
CA VAL A 60 0.52 -5.14 -11.82
C VAL A 60 1.40 -4.46 -12.86
N GLU A 61 1.81 -5.19 -13.90
CA GLU A 61 2.63 -4.70 -15.01
C GLU A 61 1.98 -3.53 -15.75
N GLU A 62 0.63 -3.48 -15.72
CA GLU A 62 -0.14 -2.46 -16.42
C GLU A 62 -0.33 -1.18 -15.61
N ILE A 63 -0.15 -1.23 -14.29
CA ILE A 63 -0.28 -0.08 -13.39
C ILE A 63 1.05 0.48 -12.91
N ILE A 64 2.18 -0.15 -13.25
CA ILE A 64 3.51 0.39 -12.93
C ILE A 64 3.68 1.75 -13.63
N PRO A 65 4.01 2.83 -12.90
CA PRO A 65 4.27 4.13 -13.48
C PRO A 65 5.40 4.06 -14.52
N ARG A 66 5.16 4.59 -15.72
CA ARG A 66 6.13 4.63 -16.83
C ARG A 66 6.92 5.94 -16.88
N VAL A 67 6.50 6.92 -16.07
CA VAL A 67 7.10 8.24 -15.97
C VAL A 67 7.31 8.61 -14.51
N ASP A 68 8.33 9.41 -14.24
CA ASP A 68 8.53 9.96 -12.90
C ASP A 68 7.41 10.92 -12.53
N TRP A 69 6.78 10.68 -11.39
CA TRP A 69 5.79 11.59 -10.84
C TRP A 69 6.45 12.87 -10.31
N LEU A 70 5.74 13.96 -10.44
CA LEU A 70 6.09 15.19 -9.74
C LEU A 70 6.02 14.92 -8.23
N LYS A 71 7.17 15.01 -7.56
CA LYS A 71 7.25 14.98 -6.11
C LYS A 71 7.02 16.38 -5.59
N TYR A 72 5.84 16.65 -5.05
CA TYR A 72 5.56 17.91 -4.35
C TYR A 72 5.49 17.67 -2.84
N LYS A 73 5.84 18.72 -2.10
CA LYS A 73 5.79 18.68 -0.63
C LYS A 73 4.40 19.10 -0.18
N GLU A 74 3.59 18.15 0.21
CA GLU A 74 2.30 18.44 0.85
C GLU A 74 2.50 18.93 2.29
N PRO A 75 1.61 19.82 2.78
CA PRO A 75 1.60 20.16 4.20
C PRO A 75 1.31 18.94 5.06
N GLU A 76 2.23 18.57 5.93
CA GLU A 76 2.14 17.37 6.77
C GLU A 76 1.85 17.67 8.25
N GLY A 77 1.28 18.85 8.56
CA GLY A 77 0.98 19.24 9.93
C GLY A 77 0.10 18.24 10.69
N HIS A 78 -0.81 17.57 9.99
CA HIS A 78 -1.67 16.52 10.56
C HIS A 78 -0.89 15.33 11.12
N LEU A 79 0.33 15.06 10.62
CA LEU A 79 1.17 13.97 11.12
C LEU A 79 1.70 14.21 12.53
N ASN A 80 1.73 15.47 12.99
CA ASN A 80 2.09 15.77 14.36
C ASN A 80 1.03 15.19 15.33
N SER A 81 -0.24 15.48 15.08
CA SER A 81 -1.33 14.92 15.88
C SER A 81 -1.42 13.40 15.75
N LEU A 82 -1.21 12.85 14.54
CA LEU A 82 -1.18 11.40 14.34
C LEU A 82 -0.05 10.74 15.14
N SER A 83 1.15 11.32 15.13
CA SER A 83 2.29 10.79 15.89
C SER A 83 2.06 10.87 17.41
N ASP A 84 1.33 11.90 17.89
CA ASP A 84 0.93 11.99 19.30
C ASP A 84 -0.07 10.88 19.66
N ILE A 85 -1.06 10.64 18.81
CA ILE A 85 -2.03 9.54 18.99
C ILE A 85 -1.33 8.19 19.04
N VAL A 86 -0.46 7.90 18.06
CA VAL A 86 0.25 6.62 17.98
C VAL A 86 1.14 6.41 19.19
N SER A 87 1.86 7.45 19.63
CA SER A 87 2.76 7.35 20.81
C SER A 87 2.03 7.16 22.15
N ASN A 88 0.73 7.45 22.20
CA ASN A 88 -0.11 7.29 23.38
C ASN A 88 -1.03 6.05 23.33
N LEU A 89 -0.80 5.13 22.40
CA LEU A 89 -1.54 3.86 22.39
C LEU A 89 -1.26 3.07 23.67
N LYS A 90 -2.31 2.52 24.30
CA LYS A 90 -2.23 1.91 25.64
C LYS A 90 -1.36 0.65 25.70
N ASP A 91 -1.27 -0.06 24.59
CA ASP A 91 -0.61 -1.37 24.53
C ASP A 91 0.82 -1.29 23.98
N LEU A 92 1.38 -0.08 23.84
CA LEU A 92 2.77 0.08 23.42
C LEU A 92 3.74 -0.24 24.57
N PRO A 93 4.86 -0.91 24.30
CA PRO A 93 5.93 -1.07 25.28
C PRO A 93 6.60 0.28 25.57
N GLU A 94 7.39 0.35 26.65
CA GLU A 94 8.11 1.56 27.04
C GLU A 94 9.06 2.08 25.93
N LYS A 95 9.61 1.17 25.13
CA LYS A 95 10.53 1.44 24.03
C LYS A 95 10.03 0.84 22.72
N PRO A 96 9.00 1.41 22.12
CA PRO A 96 8.39 0.82 20.94
C PRO A 96 9.28 0.91 19.69
N ILE A 97 9.07 -0.02 18.77
CA ILE A 97 9.74 -0.10 17.46
C ILE A 97 8.71 0.12 16.37
N ALA A 98 9.00 1.00 15.40
CA ALA A 98 8.13 1.23 14.25
C ALA A 98 8.81 0.91 12.93
N CYS A 99 8.03 0.34 12.01
CA CYS A 99 8.44 0.07 10.63
C CYS A 99 7.53 0.82 9.65
N GLY A 100 8.11 1.44 8.63
CA GLY A 100 7.41 1.95 7.46
C GLY A 100 7.51 0.98 6.28
N ILE A 101 6.52 1.01 5.41
CA ILE A 101 6.50 0.17 4.21
C ILE A 101 7.12 0.91 3.02
N THR A 102 6.84 2.21 2.88
CA THR A 102 7.30 3.02 1.76
C THR A 102 8.02 4.29 2.21
N TYR A 103 8.69 4.97 1.28
CA TYR A 103 9.29 6.28 1.53
C TYR A 103 8.28 7.36 1.98
N LYS A 104 6.99 7.16 1.70
CA LYS A 104 5.91 8.06 2.16
C LYS A 104 5.71 8.00 3.67
N ASP A 105 6.25 6.99 4.33
CA ASP A 105 6.15 6.80 5.77
C ASP A 105 7.27 7.50 6.55
N ASP A 106 8.36 7.90 5.86
CA ASP A 106 9.58 8.46 6.48
C ASP A 106 9.29 9.66 7.36
N SER A 107 8.41 10.55 6.95
CA SER A 107 8.07 11.75 7.72
C SER A 107 7.31 11.46 9.01
N LEU A 108 6.48 10.42 9.03
CA LEU A 108 5.82 9.97 10.26
C LEU A 108 6.79 9.18 11.15
N LEU A 109 7.59 8.29 10.58
CA LEU A 109 8.64 7.58 11.32
C LEU A 109 9.57 8.54 12.04
N LYS A 110 10.02 9.61 11.38
CA LYS A 110 10.86 10.64 12.01
C LYS A 110 10.19 11.27 13.23
N ARG A 111 8.90 11.61 13.13
CA ARG A 111 8.12 12.16 14.23
C ARG A 111 7.96 11.17 15.39
N LEU A 112 7.79 9.89 15.10
CA LEU A 112 7.75 8.83 16.13
C LEU A 112 9.09 8.69 16.83
N LYS A 113 10.21 8.80 16.11
CA LYS A 113 11.56 8.80 16.72
C LYS A 113 11.74 9.95 17.71
N GLU A 114 11.19 11.12 17.41
CA GLU A 114 11.20 12.28 18.30
C GLU A 114 10.29 12.08 19.53
N ARG A 115 9.41 11.07 19.54
CA ARG A 115 8.46 10.70 20.59
C ARG A 115 8.83 9.42 21.34
N ALA A 116 10.14 9.18 21.49
CA ALA A 116 10.71 8.08 22.27
C ALA A 116 10.52 6.66 21.70
N PHE A 117 10.20 6.51 20.43
CA PHE A 117 10.37 5.22 19.77
C PHE A 117 11.85 4.84 19.77
N GLU A 118 12.18 3.64 20.27
CA GLU A 118 13.57 3.21 20.41
C GLU A 118 14.24 3.08 19.06
N ARG A 119 13.56 2.44 18.12
CA ARG A 119 14.02 2.21 16.76
C ARG A 119 12.90 2.44 15.75
N ILE A 120 13.30 3.10 14.67
CA ILE A 120 12.47 3.23 13.47
C ILE A 120 13.26 2.68 12.28
N TRP A 121 12.57 2.05 11.36
CA TRP A 121 13.16 1.59 10.11
C TRP A 121 12.09 1.49 9.01
N ARG A 122 12.50 1.26 7.80
CA ARG A 122 11.61 1.08 6.66
C ARG A 122 12.07 -0.12 5.85
N ILE A 123 11.12 -0.79 5.20
CA ILE A 123 11.43 -1.85 4.23
C ILE A 123 12.26 -1.25 3.10
N GLU A 124 13.38 -1.86 2.79
CA GLU A 124 14.22 -1.49 1.65
C GLU A 124 13.83 -2.36 0.44
N PRO A 125 13.12 -1.78 -0.57
CA PRO A 125 12.47 -2.54 -1.63
C PRO A 125 13.42 -3.45 -2.40
N GLU A 126 14.63 -2.99 -2.70
CA GLU A 126 15.62 -3.77 -3.44
C GLU A 126 16.16 -4.94 -2.61
N GLN A 127 16.54 -4.67 -1.37
CA GLN A 127 17.19 -5.66 -0.51
C GLN A 127 16.21 -6.66 0.12
N ASP A 128 15.02 -6.18 0.50
CA ASP A 128 14.07 -6.96 1.28
C ASP A 128 13.00 -7.62 0.41
N LEU A 129 12.69 -7.04 -0.77
CA LEU A 129 11.63 -7.49 -1.65
C LEU A 129 12.09 -7.81 -3.09
N GLY A 130 13.35 -7.55 -3.43
CA GLY A 130 13.91 -7.78 -4.77
C GLY A 130 13.28 -6.87 -5.84
N ILE A 131 12.85 -5.65 -5.47
CA ILE A 131 12.24 -4.69 -6.39
C ILE A 131 13.31 -3.71 -6.85
N ALA A 132 13.59 -3.63 -8.16
CA ALA A 132 14.53 -2.65 -8.70
C ALA A 132 14.08 -1.20 -8.40
N GLN A 133 15.03 -0.29 -8.17
CA GLN A 133 14.76 1.09 -7.74
C GLN A 133 13.80 1.87 -8.65
N ASN A 134 13.87 1.65 -9.96
CA ASN A 134 12.99 2.28 -10.95
C ASN A 134 11.56 1.72 -10.97
N GLY A 135 11.30 0.63 -10.24
CA GLY A 135 9.99 -0.01 -10.14
C GLY A 135 9.33 0.13 -8.77
N VAL A 136 9.86 0.99 -7.88
CA VAL A 136 9.34 1.13 -6.51
C VAL A 136 8.09 1.99 -6.48
N ALA A 137 6.95 1.33 -6.28
CA ALA A 137 5.64 1.95 -6.09
C ALA A 137 4.80 1.09 -5.12
N GLY A 138 3.71 1.61 -4.59
CA GLY A 138 2.81 0.84 -3.73
C GLY A 138 2.33 -0.43 -4.43
N GLU A 139 1.99 -0.32 -5.68
CA GLU A 139 1.49 -1.40 -6.55
C GLU A 139 2.51 -2.53 -6.74
N THR A 140 3.81 -2.24 -6.68
CA THR A 140 4.88 -3.25 -6.78
C THR A 140 5.27 -3.83 -5.44
N ILE A 141 5.12 -3.08 -4.36
CA ILE A 141 5.44 -3.51 -3.00
C ILE A 141 4.39 -4.47 -2.45
N ILE A 142 3.10 -4.14 -2.58
CA ILE A 142 2.00 -4.93 -2.00
C ILE A 142 2.05 -6.41 -2.43
N PRO A 143 2.20 -6.77 -3.71
CA PRO A 143 2.26 -8.17 -4.14
C PRO A 143 3.49 -8.93 -3.61
N LYS A 144 4.53 -8.20 -3.21
CA LYS A 144 5.77 -8.77 -2.66
C LYS A 144 5.74 -8.95 -1.14
N LEU A 145 4.77 -8.34 -0.45
CA LEU A 145 4.55 -8.54 0.99
C LEU A 145 3.79 -9.86 1.24
N THR A 146 4.47 -10.97 1.02
CA THR A 146 3.98 -12.32 1.29
C THR A 146 4.35 -12.76 2.71
N THR A 147 3.75 -13.85 3.18
CA THR A 147 4.13 -14.44 4.48
C THR A 147 5.63 -14.74 4.56
N ASP A 148 6.22 -15.26 3.48
CA ASP A 148 7.64 -15.61 3.45
C ASP A 148 8.54 -14.37 3.47
N SER A 149 8.22 -13.34 2.67
CA SER A 149 9.00 -12.10 2.67
C SER A 149 8.90 -11.37 4.01
N VAL A 150 7.72 -11.33 4.62
CA VAL A 150 7.53 -10.75 5.96
C VAL A 150 8.32 -11.52 7.00
N LYS A 151 8.34 -12.86 6.93
CA LYS A 151 9.17 -13.69 7.82
C LYS A 151 10.65 -13.36 7.67
N ASN A 152 11.17 -13.30 6.45
CA ASN A 152 12.56 -12.94 6.20
C ASN A 152 12.91 -11.54 6.73
N ILE A 153 11.99 -10.58 6.58
CA ILE A 153 12.13 -9.21 7.10
C ILE A 153 12.16 -9.23 8.63
N THR A 154 11.27 -9.98 9.28
CA THR A 154 11.24 -10.09 10.73
C THR A 154 12.43 -10.85 11.29
N ASP A 155 12.94 -11.86 10.60
CA ASP A 155 14.17 -12.57 10.96
C ASP A 155 15.40 -11.65 10.89
N LYS A 156 15.40 -10.72 9.93
CA LYS A 156 16.50 -9.75 9.72
C LYS A 156 16.46 -8.59 10.70
N TYR A 157 15.29 -7.99 10.93
CA TYR A 157 15.14 -6.73 11.65
C TYR A 157 14.49 -6.88 13.04
N GLY A 158 13.91 -8.02 13.34
CA GLY A 158 13.08 -8.27 14.53
C GLY A 158 11.62 -7.85 14.32
N CYS A 159 10.78 -8.23 15.28
CA CYS A 159 9.38 -7.82 15.32
C CYS A 159 9.26 -6.32 15.62
N VAL A 160 8.14 -5.74 15.23
CA VAL A 160 7.81 -4.33 15.47
C VAL A 160 6.48 -4.22 16.20
N ASP A 161 6.31 -3.12 16.93
CA ASP A 161 5.09 -2.82 17.67
C ASP A 161 4.11 -2.01 16.81
N VAL A 162 4.63 -1.22 15.85
CA VAL A 162 3.83 -0.38 14.96
C VAL A 162 4.30 -0.52 13.52
N VAL A 163 3.37 -0.77 12.61
CA VAL A 163 3.58 -0.71 11.15
C VAL A 163 2.88 0.51 10.60
N ILE A 164 3.61 1.32 9.85
CA ILE A 164 3.09 2.48 9.13
C ILE A 164 2.92 2.11 7.66
N ALA A 165 1.71 2.34 7.14
CA ALA A 165 1.33 1.99 5.77
C ALA A 165 0.50 3.13 5.16
N ARG A 166 1.15 4.25 4.81
CA ARG A 166 0.48 5.41 4.23
C ARG A 166 0.42 5.28 2.71
N HIS A 167 -0.75 5.61 2.13
CA HIS A 167 -0.96 5.60 0.68
C HIS A 167 -0.60 4.26 0.01
N ILE A 168 -0.97 3.16 0.64
CA ILE A 168 -0.67 1.81 0.15
C ILE A 168 -1.86 0.85 0.26
N LEU A 169 -2.87 1.17 1.07
CA LEU A 169 -4.06 0.35 1.26
C LEU A 169 -5.28 0.87 0.49
N GLU A 170 -5.10 1.89 -0.32
CA GLU A 170 -6.14 2.57 -1.10
C GLU A 170 -6.55 1.76 -2.33
#